data_c24354fd3f57d6837f14df30d143ef45
#
_entry.id   c24354fd3f57d6837f14df30d143ef45
#
_cell.length_a   1.000
_cell.length_b   1.000
_cell.length_c   1.000
_cell.angle_alpha   90.00
_cell.angle_beta   90.00
_cell.angle_gamma   90.00
#
_symmetry.space_group_name_H-M   'P 1'
#
loop_
_entity.id
_entity.type
_entity.pdbx_description
1 polymer ?
#
loop_
_entity_poly.entity_id
_entity_poly.type
_entity_poly.pdbx_seq_one_letter_code
_entity_poly.pdbx_strand_id
1 'polypeptide(L)'
;GLADGLERFSKNYYMPFVRKTINWRYATAAICLGVLILALALIASGRAVFGFFPAIEGDRVYAGIEMPEGIAAETTLKVARQIEEASRRLNTEMTEELGLTSPLIRNALTSVGQKVDRNGPGEPQGVGRSNIAEIVIDLAPLKERNNISAKTIANRWREYTGSIPGVVKLSFDADNYSAGAPIEYQLNGDDVDELRRAAEDMKAQLSRFTGVFDITDSFRSGKQEIQLELLPEARNLGLTLRDLAQQVRSSFYGSEAQRVQRGQDDIRVMVRFPESERKSLGNLEDMYIRTPDGNQVPFYSVARFEVSRGYSRINRKDGRRQVVVSADVNRSIVSPEEVSAAIRTDLVPEFRKRYPNIDIELGGEQEERAEALGGLALGSLFSLVIIYGLLAIPLRSYLQPLVIMSVIPFGAVGAIVGHFLLNEQLMFFSALGIVALSGVVVNASLVLVDYANRKRREGMHMVDAILEATS
;
A
#
# COMPACT_ATOMS: atom_id res chain seq x y z
N GLY A 1 -32.31 41.62 -19.77
CA GLY A 1 -32.12 40.42 -18.93
C GLY A 1 -30.66 40.06 -18.79
N LEU A 2 -30.36 38.89 -18.23
CA LEU A 2 -28.97 38.35 -18.08
C LEU A 2 -28.24 38.33 -19.42
N ALA A 3 -28.93 37.98 -20.53
CA ALA A 3 -28.38 37.96 -21.88
C ALA A 3 -27.91 39.34 -22.34
N ASP A 4 -28.70 40.38 -22.12
CA ASP A 4 -28.35 41.77 -22.50
C ASP A 4 -27.18 42.32 -21.67
N GLY A 5 -27.04 41.85 -20.43
CA GLY A 5 -25.90 42.16 -19.55
C GLY A 5 -24.59 41.53 -20.07
N LEU A 6 -24.65 40.27 -20.50
CA LEU A 6 -23.53 39.52 -21.06
C LEU A 6 -23.08 40.13 -22.39
N GLU A 7 -24.03 40.52 -23.24
CA GLU A 7 -23.74 41.14 -24.53
C GLU A 7 -23.09 42.52 -24.37
N ARG A 8 -23.55 43.32 -23.40
CA ARG A 8 -22.90 44.64 -23.05
C ARG A 8 -21.49 44.42 -22.46
N PHE A 9 -21.30 43.44 -21.60
CA PHE A 9 -19.99 43.11 -21.06
C PHE A 9 -19.04 42.68 -22.18
N SER A 10 -19.49 41.77 -23.06
CA SER A 10 -18.71 41.33 -24.22
C SER A 10 -18.27 42.53 -25.08
N LYS A 11 -19.21 43.38 -25.51
CA LYS A 11 -18.91 44.51 -26.41
C LYS A 11 -18.05 45.59 -25.76
N ASN A 12 -18.31 45.95 -24.49
CA ASN A 12 -17.70 47.13 -23.87
C ASN A 12 -16.38 46.84 -23.14
N TYR A 13 -16.17 45.62 -22.67
CA TYR A 13 -14.98 45.25 -21.88
C TYR A 13 -14.16 44.16 -22.53
N TYR A 14 -14.79 43.04 -22.93
CA TYR A 14 -14.07 41.88 -23.42
C TYR A 14 -13.45 42.12 -24.81
N MET A 15 -14.20 42.58 -25.76
CA MET A 15 -13.72 42.85 -27.13
C MET A 15 -12.55 43.87 -27.19
N PRO A 16 -12.60 45.01 -26.48
CA PRO A 16 -11.45 45.93 -26.41
C PRO A 16 -10.22 45.30 -25.79
N PHE A 17 -10.41 44.46 -24.79
CA PHE A 17 -9.32 43.71 -24.16
C PHE A 17 -8.69 42.72 -25.15
N VAL A 18 -9.49 41.90 -25.84
CA VAL A 18 -9.00 40.94 -26.85
C VAL A 18 -8.26 41.68 -27.98
N ARG A 19 -8.79 42.81 -28.44
CA ARG A 19 -8.12 43.65 -29.47
C ARG A 19 -6.76 44.16 -28.99
N LYS A 20 -6.65 44.56 -27.73
CA LYS A 20 -5.38 44.98 -27.13
C LYS A 20 -4.39 43.80 -27.01
N THR A 21 -4.83 42.62 -26.63
CA THR A 21 -3.98 41.42 -26.56
C THR A 21 -3.46 40.99 -27.94
N ILE A 22 -4.28 41.08 -28.99
CA ILE A 22 -3.86 40.79 -30.36
C ILE A 22 -2.81 41.80 -30.82
N ASN A 23 -3.02 43.10 -30.56
CA ASN A 23 -2.06 44.15 -30.95
C ASN A 23 -0.71 43.98 -30.21
N TRP A 24 -0.74 43.53 -28.95
CA TRP A 24 0.44 43.30 -28.12
C TRP A 24 0.81 41.80 -28.06
N ARG A 25 0.63 41.08 -29.18
CA ARG A 25 0.76 39.63 -29.30
C ARG A 25 2.02 39.06 -28.64
N TYR A 26 3.18 39.69 -28.82
CA TYR A 26 4.44 39.24 -28.23
C TYR A 26 4.49 39.42 -26.70
N ALA A 27 3.97 40.53 -26.21
CA ALA A 27 3.87 40.76 -24.76
C ALA A 27 2.87 39.81 -24.12
N THR A 28 1.74 39.55 -24.76
CA THR A 28 0.73 38.58 -24.30
C THR A 28 1.33 37.18 -24.25
N ALA A 29 2.02 36.75 -25.30
CA ALA A 29 2.69 35.44 -25.31
C ALA A 29 3.78 35.33 -24.23
N ALA A 30 4.57 36.40 -24.00
CA ALA A 30 5.58 36.45 -22.94
C ALA A 30 4.96 36.34 -21.52
N ILE A 31 3.84 37.05 -21.30
CA ILE A 31 3.11 36.96 -20.02
C ILE A 31 2.56 35.55 -19.82
N CYS A 32 1.92 34.95 -20.81
CA CYS A 32 1.41 33.57 -20.72
C CYS A 32 2.53 32.57 -20.42
N LEU A 33 3.67 32.69 -21.14
CA LEU A 33 4.83 31.81 -20.89
C LEU A 33 5.41 32.05 -19.49
N GLY A 34 5.48 33.30 -19.02
CA GLY A 34 5.91 33.63 -17.66
C GLY A 34 5.02 33.00 -16.59
N VAL A 35 3.70 33.03 -16.77
CA VAL A 35 2.75 32.39 -15.86
C VAL A 35 2.89 30.85 -15.87
N LEU A 36 3.13 30.25 -17.03
CA LEU A 36 3.40 28.82 -17.15
C LEU A 36 4.70 28.44 -16.42
N ILE A 37 5.77 29.19 -16.63
CA ILE A 37 7.05 28.96 -15.95
C ILE A 37 6.88 29.12 -14.43
N LEU A 38 6.13 30.12 -13.97
CA LEU A 38 5.86 30.32 -12.55
C LEU A 38 5.07 29.14 -11.94
N ALA A 39 4.07 28.63 -12.64
CA ALA A 39 3.31 27.46 -12.20
C ALA A 39 4.19 26.20 -12.12
N LEU A 40 5.07 25.97 -13.10
CA LEU A 40 6.04 24.87 -13.06
C LEU A 40 7.05 25.04 -11.92
N ALA A 41 7.48 26.28 -11.66
CA ALA A 41 8.39 26.60 -10.56
C ALA A 41 7.75 26.33 -9.17
N LEU A 42 6.43 26.49 -9.02
CA LEU A 42 5.70 26.13 -7.80
C LEU A 42 5.80 24.62 -7.51
N ILE A 43 5.72 23.78 -8.54
CA ILE A 43 5.91 22.33 -8.40
C ILE A 43 7.37 22.02 -8.10
N ALA A 44 8.30 22.57 -8.88
CA ALA A 44 9.73 22.31 -8.74
C ALA A 44 10.32 22.78 -7.39
N SER A 45 9.74 23.84 -6.80
CA SER A 45 10.13 24.33 -5.46
C SER A 45 9.60 23.51 -4.30
N GLY A 46 8.80 22.47 -4.56
CA GLY A 46 8.16 21.65 -3.52
C GLY A 46 7.02 22.37 -2.76
N ARG A 47 6.64 23.59 -3.15
CA ARG A 47 5.51 24.30 -2.53
C ARG A 47 4.15 23.73 -2.94
N ALA A 48 4.03 23.20 -4.16
CA ALA A 48 2.90 22.38 -4.58
C ALA A 48 3.30 20.91 -4.38
N VAL A 49 2.96 20.36 -3.21
CA VAL A 49 3.29 18.98 -2.84
C VAL A 49 2.44 18.03 -3.66
N PHE A 50 3.06 17.01 -4.25
CA PHE A 50 2.34 15.95 -4.95
C PHE A 50 2.16 14.76 -4.02
N GLY A 51 0.91 14.44 -3.70
CA GLY A 51 0.53 13.21 -3.00
C GLY A 51 -0.01 12.17 -3.98
N PHE A 52 0.25 10.87 -3.76
CA PHE A 52 -0.23 9.85 -4.69
C PHE A 52 -1.73 9.59 -4.51
N PHE A 53 -2.13 9.11 -3.34
CA PHE A 53 -3.55 8.96 -3.00
C PHE A 53 -3.97 9.93 -1.91
N PRO A 54 -5.19 10.47 -1.98
CA PRO A 54 -5.77 11.17 -0.85
C PRO A 54 -5.95 10.20 0.31
N ALA A 55 -5.60 10.61 1.52
CA ALA A 55 -6.04 9.91 2.71
C ALA A 55 -7.58 10.00 2.74
N ILE A 56 -8.25 8.95 2.28
CA ILE A 56 -9.71 8.88 2.33
C ILE A 56 -10.07 8.60 3.78
N GLU A 57 -10.59 9.60 4.47
CA GLU A 57 -11.08 9.46 5.83
C GLU A 57 -12.14 8.36 5.90
N GLY A 58 -11.80 7.28 6.60
CA GLY A 58 -12.70 6.19 6.90
C GLY A 58 -13.37 6.37 8.27
N ASP A 59 -14.43 5.61 8.49
CA ASP A 59 -15.06 5.50 9.81
C ASP A 59 -14.66 4.18 10.49
N ARG A 60 -13.54 3.57 10.07
CA ARG A 60 -12.99 2.34 10.64
C ARG A 60 -11.52 2.48 10.95
N VAL A 61 -11.12 1.83 12.05
CA VAL A 61 -9.70 1.64 12.39
C VAL A 61 -9.46 0.15 12.63
N TYR A 62 -8.35 -0.32 12.09
CA TYR A 62 -7.93 -1.72 12.15
C TYR A 62 -6.68 -1.85 13.01
N ALA A 63 -6.70 -2.73 14.00
CA ALA A 63 -5.53 -3.13 14.75
C ALA A 63 -5.16 -4.56 14.35
N GLY A 64 -4.08 -4.73 13.60
CA GLY A 64 -3.59 -6.02 13.14
C GLY A 64 -2.50 -6.56 14.04
N ILE A 65 -2.63 -7.83 14.45
CA ILE A 65 -1.70 -8.54 15.32
C ILE A 65 -1.12 -9.73 14.57
N GLU A 66 0.19 -9.88 14.66
CA GLU A 66 0.88 -11.07 14.22
C GLU A 66 1.81 -11.56 15.34
N MET A 67 1.51 -12.75 15.85
CA MET A 67 2.28 -13.46 16.86
C MET A 67 3.29 -14.39 16.18
N PRO A 68 4.29 -14.92 16.91
CA PRO A 68 5.18 -15.95 16.38
C PRO A 68 4.42 -17.17 15.84
N GLU A 69 4.92 -17.74 14.76
CA GLU A 69 4.35 -18.97 14.19
C GLU A 69 4.36 -20.11 15.20
N GLY A 70 3.26 -20.87 15.24
CA GLY A 70 3.11 -22.02 16.15
C GLY A 70 2.55 -21.68 17.52
N ILE A 71 2.26 -20.41 17.81
CA ILE A 71 1.62 -20.03 19.07
C ILE A 71 0.17 -20.53 19.12
N ALA A 72 -0.32 -20.82 20.32
CA ALA A 72 -1.70 -21.22 20.51
C ALA A 72 -2.68 -20.05 20.27
N ALA A 73 -3.83 -20.34 19.66
CA ALA A 73 -4.85 -19.33 19.37
C ALA A 73 -5.35 -18.61 20.64
N GLU A 74 -5.37 -19.30 21.78
CA GLU A 74 -5.74 -18.72 23.07
C GLU A 74 -4.79 -17.62 23.51
N THR A 75 -3.49 -17.75 23.21
CA THR A 75 -2.51 -16.69 23.50
C THR A 75 -2.73 -15.49 22.62
N THR A 76 -2.97 -15.71 21.33
CA THR A 76 -3.32 -14.64 20.38
C THR A 76 -4.62 -13.94 20.80
N LEU A 77 -5.63 -14.70 21.25
CA LEU A 77 -6.88 -14.15 21.76
C LEU A 77 -6.67 -13.27 23.01
N LYS A 78 -5.77 -13.69 23.94
CA LYS A 78 -5.45 -12.87 25.13
C LYS A 78 -4.87 -11.51 24.73
N VAL A 79 -3.95 -11.51 23.76
CA VAL A 79 -3.36 -10.27 23.23
C VAL A 79 -4.43 -9.42 22.53
N ALA A 80 -5.28 -10.04 21.71
CA ALA A 80 -6.38 -9.33 21.05
C ALA A 80 -7.34 -8.66 22.05
N ARG A 81 -7.68 -9.35 23.14
CA ARG A 81 -8.51 -8.78 24.23
C ARG A 81 -7.84 -7.61 24.93
N GLN A 82 -6.53 -7.64 25.14
CA GLN A 82 -5.80 -6.52 25.72
C GLN A 82 -5.90 -5.25 24.83
N ILE A 83 -5.81 -5.41 23.51
CA ILE A 83 -5.93 -4.32 22.55
C ILE A 83 -7.37 -3.81 22.46
N GLU A 84 -8.34 -4.73 22.50
CA GLU A 84 -9.77 -4.38 22.57
C GLU A 84 -10.09 -3.58 23.86
N GLU A 85 -9.53 -3.97 25.00
CA GLU A 85 -9.70 -3.23 26.25
C GLU A 85 -9.08 -1.83 26.18
N ALA A 86 -7.94 -1.69 25.50
CA ALA A 86 -7.35 -0.38 25.23
C ALA A 86 -8.29 0.50 24.38
N SER A 87 -9.02 -0.07 23.42
CA SER A 87 -10.01 0.68 22.62
C SER A 87 -11.22 1.14 23.45
N ARG A 88 -11.63 0.35 24.43
CA ARG A 88 -12.72 0.72 25.35
C ARG A 88 -12.32 1.89 26.26
N ARG A 89 -11.09 1.86 26.79
CA ARG A 89 -10.55 3.00 27.58
C ARG A 89 -10.44 4.25 26.72
N LEU A 90 -9.88 4.12 25.52
CA LEU A 90 -9.81 5.21 24.55
C LEU A 90 -11.20 5.81 24.27
N ASN A 91 -12.21 4.95 24.06
CA ASN A 91 -13.58 5.40 23.79
C ASN A 91 -14.14 6.24 24.92
N THR A 92 -13.98 5.79 26.18
CA THR A 92 -14.46 6.51 27.34
C THR A 92 -13.79 7.88 27.47
N GLU A 93 -12.45 7.90 27.49
CA GLU A 93 -11.67 9.12 27.71
C GLU A 93 -11.83 10.13 26.57
N MET A 94 -11.78 9.69 25.30
CA MET A 94 -11.96 10.61 24.16
C MET A 94 -13.40 11.10 24.03
N THR A 95 -14.41 10.29 24.36
CA THR A 95 -15.80 10.74 24.35
C THR A 95 -16.02 11.86 25.35
N GLU A 96 -15.43 11.75 26.56
CA GLU A 96 -15.47 12.78 27.61
C GLU A 96 -14.64 14.02 27.23
N GLU A 97 -13.39 13.84 26.79
CA GLU A 97 -12.47 14.92 26.37
C GLU A 97 -13.10 15.80 25.28
N LEU A 98 -13.78 15.17 24.32
CA LEU A 98 -14.37 15.86 23.18
C LEU A 98 -15.80 16.35 23.41
N GLY A 99 -16.39 16.02 24.56
CA GLY A 99 -17.77 16.38 24.88
C GLY A 99 -18.80 15.81 23.90
N LEU A 100 -18.55 14.59 23.39
CA LEU A 100 -19.43 13.98 22.41
C LEU A 100 -20.75 13.53 23.04
N THR A 101 -21.84 13.68 22.31
CA THR A 101 -23.17 13.24 22.73
C THR A 101 -23.40 11.74 22.54
N SER A 102 -22.56 11.08 21.75
CA SER A 102 -22.58 9.65 21.47
C SER A 102 -21.16 9.05 21.58
N PRO A 103 -21.04 7.75 21.85
CA PRO A 103 -19.74 7.11 21.94
C PRO A 103 -18.92 7.30 20.63
N LEU A 104 -17.61 7.59 20.79
CA LEU A 104 -16.68 7.73 19.67
C LEU A 104 -16.57 6.41 18.86
N ILE A 105 -16.51 5.27 19.57
CA ILE A 105 -16.49 3.93 19.00
C ILE A 105 -17.89 3.34 19.15
N ARG A 106 -18.53 3.04 18.03
CA ARG A 106 -19.89 2.45 17.99
C ARG A 106 -19.87 0.95 18.14
N ASN A 107 -18.97 0.29 17.44
CA ASN A 107 -18.83 -1.18 17.44
C ASN A 107 -17.35 -1.56 17.46
N ALA A 108 -17.08 -2.75 17.98
CA ALA A 108 -15.78 -3.39 17.89
C ALA A 108 -15.98 -4.87 17.47
N LEU A 109 -15.17 -5.31 16.52
CA LEU A 109 -15.13 -6.69 16.05
C LEU A 109 -13.72 -7.24 16.25
N THR A 110 -13.60 -8.34 16.99
CA THR A 110 -12.32 -9.05 17.16
C THR A 110 -12.37 -10.37 16.39
N SER A 111 -11.46 -10.54 15.44
CA SER A 111 -11.27 -11.75 14.64
C SER A 111 -9.94 -12.41 15.01
N VAL A 112 -9.94 -13.71 15.28
CA VAL A 112 -8.73 -14.51 15.55
C VAL A 112 -8.63 -15.62 14.52
N GLY A 113 -7.46 -15.78 13.94
CA GLY A 113 -7.21 -16.81 12.92
C GLY A 113 -7.40 -16.32 11.48
N GLN A 114 -7.87 -15.10 11.31
CA GLN A 114 -8.03 -14.47 9.99
C GLN A 114 -8.01 -12.95 10.10
N LYS A 115 -7.67 -12.28 9.00
CA LYS A 115 -7.85 -10.83 8.88
C LYS A 115 -9.23 -10.54 8.30
N VAL A 116 -9.80 -9.41 8.74
CA VAL A 116 -11.07 -8.90 8.20
C VAL A 116 -10.81 -8.33 6.80
N ASP A 117 -11.66 -8.69 5.84
CA ASP A 117 -11.55 -8.15 4.49
C ASP A 117 -11.89 -6.65 4.48
N ARG A 118 -10.97 -5.85 3.94
CA ARG A 118 -11.10 -4.38 3.88
C ARG A 118 -11.78 -3.91 2.59
N ASN A 119 -11.74 -4.70 1.53
CA ASN A 119 -12.08 -4.27 0.17
C ASN A 119 -13.35 -4.93 -0.40
N GLY A 120 -14.15 -5.62 0.43
CA GLY A 120 -15.38 -6.30 0.00
C GLY A 120 -15.27 -7.84 0.01
N PRO A 121 -16.15 -8.57 -0.67
CA PRO A 121 -16.21 -10.03 -0.60
C PRO A 121 -15.02 -10.68 -1.36
N GLY A 122 -13.85 -10.65 -0.73
CA GLY A 122 -12.67 -11.38 -1.13
C GLY A 122 -12.45 -12.63 -0.30
N GLU A 123 -11.45 -13.45 -0.63
CA GLU A 123 -11.05 -14.56 0.23
C GLU A 123 -10.42 -14.02 1.52
N PRO A 124 -10.92 -14.41 2.71
CA PRO A 124 -10.36 -13.97 3.98
C PRO A 124 -8.88 -14.34 4.05
N GLN A 125 -8.01 -13.35 4.28
CA GLN A 125 -6.58 -13.61 4.37
C GLN A 125 -6.23 -14.29 5.69
N GLY A 126 -5.46 -15.37 5.60
CA GLY A 126 -4.88 -16.05 6.75
C GLY A 126 -5.83 -17.01 7.49
N VAL A 127 -6.89 -17.48 6.85
CA VAL A 127 -7.85 -18.42 7.44
C VAL A 127 -7.15 -19.61 8.08
N GLY A 128 -7.48 -19.88 9.37
CA GLY A 128 -6.93 -20.99 10.14
C GLY A 128 -5.54 -20.77 10.74
N ARG A 129 -5.00 -19.55 10.72
CA ARG A 129 -3.69 -19.23 11.31
C ARG A 129 -3.84 -18.78 12.76
N SER A 130 -3.48 -19.62 13.72
CA SER A 130 -3.58 -19.33 15.16
C SER A 130 -2.79 -18.11 15.64
N ASN A 131 -1.82 -17.65 14.86
CA ASN A 131 -0.89 -16.56 15.23
C ASN A 131 -1.33 -15.18 14.75
N ILE A 132 -2.47 -15.02 14.08
CA ILE A 132 -2.97 -13.74 13.63
C ILE A 132 -4.30 -13.37 14.28
N ALA A 133 -4.48 -12.10 14.55
CA ALA A 133 -5.77 -11.53 14.92
C ALA A 133 -5.91 -10.11 14.35
N GLU A 134 -7.14 -9.67 14.22
CA GLU A 134 -7.45 -8.29 13.83
C GLU A 134 -8.65 -7.79 14.64
N ILE A 135 -8.51 -6.59 15.17
CA ILE A 135 -9.60 -5.87 15.83
C ILE A 135 -9.98 -4.71 14.94
N VAL A 136 -11.26 -4.61 14.64
CA VAL A 136 -11.83 -3.51 13.85
C VAL A 136 -12.76 -2.72 14.74
N ILE A 137 -12.58 -1.41 14.79
CA ILE A 137 -13.50 -0.50 15.48
C ILE A 137 -14.21 0.37 14.45
N ASP A 138 -15.54 0.46 14.57
CA ASP A 138 -16.35 1.40 13.80
C ASP A 138 -16.51 2.69 14.59
N LEU A 139 -16.09 3.80 14.00
CA LEU A 139 -16.14 5.14 14.61
C LEU A 139 -17.48 5.83 14.33
N ALA A 140 -17.80 6.81 15.15
CA ALA A 140 -18.84 7.78 14.82
C ALA A 140 -18.49 8.54 13.53
N PRO A 141 -19.45 8.96 12.69
CA PRO A 141 -19.20 9.76 11.51
C PRO A 141 -18.35 11.01 11.81
N LEU A 142 -17.52 11.43 10.84
CA LEU A 142 -16.54 12.51 11.00
C LEU A 142 -17.14 13.79 11.66
N LYS A 143 -18.35 14.17 11.26
CA LYS A 143 -19.07 15.34 11.82
C LYS A 143 -19.46 15.17 13.27
N GLU A 144 -19.78 13.96 13.72
CA GLU A 144 -20.19 13.66 15.10
C GLU A 144 -18.99 13.53 16.04
N ARG A 145 -17.77 13.33 15.50
CA ARG A 145 -16.52 13.25 16.26
C ARG A 145 -15.66 14.53 16.15
N ASN A 146 -16.30 15.69 16.01
CA ASN A 146 -15.64 17.02 15.94
C ASN A 146 -14.57 17.10 14.82
N ASN A 147 -14.75 16.42 13.71
CA ASN A 147 -13.81 16.32 12.57
C ASN A 147 -12.43 15.74 12.94
N ILE A 148 -12.34 14.96 14.02
CA ILE A 148 -11.10 14.27 14.37
C ILE A 148 -10.89 13.10 13.40
N SER A 149 -9.69 13.03 12.80
CA SER A 149 -9.38 12.03 11.81
C SER A 149 -9.29 10.61 12.41
N ALA A 150 -9.67 9.59 11.65
CA ALA A 150 -9.51 8.20 12.04
C ALA A 150 -8.03 7.85 12.30
N LYS A 151 -7.11 8.50 11.59
CA LYS A 151 -5.66 8.34 11.79
C LYS A 151 -5.21 8.87 13.17
N THR A 152 -5.75 9.99 13.63
CA THR A 152 -5.49 10.51 14.99
C THR A 152 -5.97 9.52 16.04
N ILE A 153 -7.16 8.93 15.83
CA ILE A 153 -7.73 7.93 16.74
C ILE A 153 -6.88 6.65 16.72
N ALA A 154 -6.41 6.20 15.56
CA ALA A 154 -5.52 5.04 15.42
C ALA A 154 -4.20 5.24 16.21
N ASN A 155 -3.58 6.42 16.09
CA ASN A 155 -2.37 6.77 16.84
C ASN A 155 -2.62 6.79 18.35
N ARG A 156 -3.70 7.40 18.80
CA ARG A 156 -4.10 7.38 20.22
C ARG A 156 -4.36 5.93 20.69
N TRP A 157 -5.04 5.11 19.90
CA TRP A 157 -5.26 3.70 20.25
C TRP A 157 -3.95 2.94 20.41
N ARG A 158 -2.97 3.20 19.54
CA ARG A 158 -1.61 2.64 19.66
C ARG A 158 -0.96 3.05 21.00
N GLU A 159 -1.05 4.31 21.39
CA GLU A 159 -0.53 4.81 22.67
C GLU A 159 -1.18 4.13 23.86
N TYR A 160 -2.52 4.00 23.86
CA TYR A 160 -3.27 3.29 24.91
C TYR A 160 -2.97 1.80 24.98
N THR A 161 -2.64 1.18 23.86
CA THR A 161 -2.26 -0.23 23.80
C THR A 161 -0.88 -0.46 24.40
N GLY A 162 0.05 0.45 24.17
CA GLY A 162 1.43 0.34 24.63
C GLY A 162 2.20 -0.81 23.95
N SER A 163 3.33 -1.18 24.54
CA SER A 163 4.16 -2.28 24.07
C SER A 163 3.64 -3.60 24.59
N ILE A 164 3.46 -4.58 23.70
CA ILE A 164 3.02 -5.94 24.05
C ILE A 164 4.18 -6.91 23.77
N PRO A 165 4.73 -7.54 24.83
CA PRO A 165 5.82 -8.48 24.69
C PRO A 165 5.42 -9.69 23.83
N GLY A 166 6.35 -10.14 22.98
CA GLY A 166 6.18 -11.35 22.16
C GLY A 166 5.35 -11.17 20.90
N VAL A 167 4.86 -9.97 20.58
CA VAL A 167 4.20 -9.67 19.30
C VAL A 167 5.28 -9.44 18.23
N VAL A 168 5.12 -10.09 17.08
CA VAL A 168 6.03 -9.93 15.91
C VAL A 168 5.70 -8.68 15.14
N LYS A 169 4.40 -8.41 14.94
CA LYS A 169 3.90 -7.20 14.27
C LYS A 169 2.61 -6.74 14.92
N LEU A 170 2.56 -5.46 15.22
CA LEU A 170 1.36 -4.77 15.67
C LEU A 170 1.19 -3.52 14.78
N SER A 171 0.09 -3.45 14.05
CA SER A 171 -0.24 -2.32 13.18
C SER A 171 -1.56 -1.68 13.57
N PHE A 172 -1.67 -0.36 13.41
CA PHE A 172 -2.91 0.39 13.55
C PHE A 172 -3.13 1.20 12.27
N ASP A 173 -4.11 0.80 11.50
CA ASP A 173 -4.43 1.36 10.19
C ASP A 173 -5.82 1.99 10.21
N ALA A 174 -5.92 3.19 9.66
CA ALA A 174 -7.19 3.92 9.51
C ALA A 174 -7.61 4.06 8.04
N ASP A 175 -6.74 3.68 7.12
CA ASP A 175 -6.99 3.84 5.69
C ASP A 175 -7.85 2.68 5.16
N ASN A 176 -8.93 3.02 4.47
CA ASN A 176 -9.78 2.02 3.80
C ASN A 176 -9.11 1.42 2.56
N TYR A 177 -8.14 2.12 1.99
CA TYR A 177 -7.35 1.68 0.85
C TYR A 177 -5.87 1.91 1.14
N SER A 178 -5.08 0.86 1.01
CA SER A 178 -3.62 0.92 1.12
C SER A 178 -3.00 0.43 -0.18
N ALA A 179 -2.20 1.28 -0.82
CA ALA A 179 -1.38 0.92 -1.98
C ALA A 179 -0.10 0.15 -1.58
N GLY A 180 -0.06 -0.42 -0.37
CA GLY A 180 1.12 -1.04 0.21
C GLY A 180 1.75 -0.20 1.34
N ALA A 181 2.90 -0.63 1.83
CA ALA A 181 3.62 0.15 2.83
C ALA A 181 4.17 1.45 2.21
N PRO A 182 4.17 2.58 2.96
CA PRO A 182 4.72 3.85 2.47
C PRO A 182 6.18 3.75 2.06
N ILE A 183 6.95 2.93 2.80
CA ILE A 183 8.33 2.57 2.47
C ILE A 183 8.40 1.06 2.37
N GLU A 184 8.80 0.57 1.20
CA GLU A 184 9.00 -0.84 0.96
C GLU A 184 10.17 -1.05 0.01
N TYR A 185 11.07 -1.97 0.38
CA TYR A 185 12.20 -2.41 -0.43
C TYR A 185 12.15 -3.92 -0.60
N GLN A 186 12.24 -4.35 -1.84
CA GLN A 186 12.29 -5.75 -2.23
C GLN A 186 13.75 -6.13 -2.50
N LEU A 187 14.27 -7.05 -1.70
CA LEU A 187 15.62 -7.57 -1.81
C LEU A 187 15.55 -8.95 -2.48
N ASN A 188 16.09 -9.06 -3.68
CA ASN A 188 16.04 -10.30 -4.48
C ASN A 188 17.44 -10.91 -4.58
N GLY A 189 17.58 -12.18 -4.20
CA GLY A 189 18.88 -12.88 -4.21
C GLY A 189 18.72 -14.39 -4.07
N ASP A 190 19.81 -15.13 -4.25
CA ASP A 190 19.80 -16.59 -4.17
C ASP A 190 20.32 -17.10 -2.82
N ASP A 191 21.27 -16.38 -2.21
CA ASP A 191 21.83 -16.71 -0.91
C ASP A 191 20.95 -16.16 0.23
N VAL A 192 20.46 -17.08 1.07
CA VAL A 192 19.54 -16.76 2.18
C VAL A 192 20.21 -15.98 3.29
N ASP A 193 21.47 -16.32 3.59
CA ASP A 193 22.19 -15.67 4.68
C ASP A 193 22.69 -14.29 4.27
N GLU A 194 23.00 -14.10 2.99
CA GLU A 194 23.29 -12.78 2.42
C GLU A 194 22.03 -11.89 2.44
N LEU A 195 20.87 -12.42 2.02
CA LEU A 195 19.57 -11.73 2.10
C LEU A 195 19.19 -11.34 3.53
N ARG A 196 19.45 -12.22 4.51
CA ARG A 196 19.17 -11.91 5.92
C ARG A 196 20.01 -10.75 6.42
N ARG A 197 21.32 -10.77 6.17
CA ARG A 197 22.23 -9.68 6.56
C ARG A 197 21.83 -8.38 5.88
N ALA A 198 21.50 -8.44 4.61
CA ALA A 198 21.03 -7.30 3.85
C ALA A 198 19.74 -6.70 4.40
N ALA A 199 18.76 -7.54 4.76
CA ALA A 199 17.50 -7.09 5.36
C ALA A 199 17.73 -6.43 6.73
N GLU A 200 18.61 -6.99 7.58
CA GLU A 200 18.97 -6.39 8.87
C GLU A 200 19.68 -5.04 8.69
N ASP A 201 20.64 -4.94 7.75
CA ASP A 201 21.29 -3.68 7.43
C ASP A 201 20.28 -2.64 6.94
N MET A 202 19.34 -3.02 6.07
CA MET A 202 18.30 -2.12 5.58
C MET A 202 17.41 -1.63 6.73
N LYS A 203 16.96 -2.50 7.62
CA LYS A 203 16.18 -2.12 8.81
C LYS A 203 16.95 -1.16 9.71
N ALA A 204 18.24 -1.42 9.95
CA ALA A 204 19.11 -0.56 10.74
C ALA A 204 19.29 0.83 10.12
N GLN A 205 19.31 0.93 8.80
CA GLN A 205 19.39 2.23 8.12
C GLN A 205 18.03 2.97 8.18
N LEU A 206 16.92 2.28 7.95
CA LEU A 206 15.58 2.86 8.06
C LEU A 206 15.31 3.42 9.47
N SER A 207 15.80 2.74 10.51
CA SER A 207 15.62 3.18 11.90
C SER A 207 16.34 4.51 12.25
N ARG A 208 17.24 4.99 11.40
CA ARG A 208 17.92 6.27 11.59
C ARG A 208 17.09 7.48 11.17
N PHE A 209 16.06 7.26 10.37
CA PHE A 209 15.19 8.35 9.91
C PHE A 209 14.15 8.68 10.97
N THR A 210 14.15 9.94 11.42
CA THR A 210 13.13 10.44 12.35
C THR A 210 11.76 10.40 11.67
N GLY A 211 10.77 9.79 12.34
CA GLY A 211 9.41 9.66 11.80
C GLY A 211 9.15 8.36 11.03
N VAL A 212 10.16 7.49 10.87
CA VAL A 212 10.01 6.12 10.35
C VAL A 212 9.80 5.18 11.53
N PHE A 213 8.81 4.31 11.46
CA PHE A 213 8.45 3.36 12.52
C PHE A 213 7.85 2.07 11.93
N ASP A 214 7.53 1.09 12.80
CA ASP A 214 7.00 -0.22 12.41
C ASP A 214 7.84 -0.93 11.32
N ILE A 215 9.17 -0.82 11.46
CA ILE A 215 10.11 -1.40 10.51
C ILE A 215 10.10 -2.92 10.67
N THR A 216 9.70 -3.62 9.61
CA THR A 216 9.57 -5.07 9.59
C THR A 216 10.14 -5.65 8.31
N ASP A 217 10.47 -6.94 8.35
CA ASP A 217 10.82 -7.68 7.14
C ASP A 217 9.92 -8.90 6.94
N SER A 218 9.94 -9.47 5.75
CA SER A 218 9.21 -10.69 5.43
C SER A 218 9.99 -11.97 5.78
N PHE A 219 11.15 -11.84 6.38
CA PHE A 219 12.00 -12.97 6.76
C PHE A 219 11.46 -13.60 8.05
N ARG A 220 10.37 -14.35 7.92
CA ARG A 220 9.71 -14.98 9.08
C ARG A 220 10.40 -16.26 9.45
N SER A 221 10.93 -16.34 10.67
CA SER A 221 11.25 -17.64 11.26
C SER A 221 9.96 -18.43 11.43
N GLY A 222 9.93 -19.62 10.85
CA GLY A 222 8.80 -20.52 10.95
C GLY A 222 8.65 -21.14 12.34
N LYS A 223 7.77 -22.12 12.40
CA LYS A 223 7.57 -22.94 13.60
C LYS A 223 8.88 -23.62 13.99
N GLN A 224 9.04 -23.86 15.27
CA GLN A 224 10.06 -24.80 15.71
C GLN A 224 9.79 -26.17 15.10
N GLU A 225 10.79 -26.71 14.43
CA GLU A 225 10.74 -28.01 13.78
C GLU A 225 11.71 -28.96 14.49
N ILE A 226 11.25 -30.17 14.68
CA ILE A 226 12.10 -31.25 15.20
C ILE A 226 12.68 -31.98 14.00
N GLN A 227 13.95 -31.77 13.73
CA GLN A 227 14.68 -32.50 12.69
C GLN A 227 15.19 -33.82 13.28
N LEU A 228 14.68 -34.91 12.72
CA LEU A 228 15.05 -36.26 13.15
C LEU A 228 16.22 -36.75 12.33
N GLU A 229 17.23 -37.27 12.98
CA GLU A 229 18.36 -37.92 12.34
C GLU A 229 18.44 -39.40 12.82
N LEU A 230 18.54 -40.30 11.84
CA LEU A 230 18.64 -41.73 12.10
C LEU A 230 20.10 -42.11 12.37
N LEU A 231 20.36 -42.76 13.48
CA LEU A 231 21.69 -43.25 13.81
C LEU A 231 22.06 -44.46 12.93
N PRO A 232 23.38 -44.73 12.72
CA PRO A 232 23.83 -45.88 11.90
C PRO A 232 23.31 -47.22 12.42
N GLU A 233 23.17 -47.35 13.73
CA GLU A 233 22.69 -48.55 14.44
C GLU A 233 21.25 -48.91 14.06
N ALA A 234 20.43 -47.93 13.83
CA ALA A 234 19.03 -48.09 13.41
C ALA A 234 18.88 -48.81 12.07
N ARG A 235 19.83 -48.59 11.17
CA ARG A 235 19.83 -49.22 9.83
C ARG A 235 19.99 -50.74 9.94
N ASN A 236 20.77 -51.21 10.91
CA ASN A 236 20.95 -52.65 11.19
C ASN A 236 19.67 -53.29 11.73
N LEU A 237 18.77 -52.46 12.32
CA LEU A 237 17.46 -52.88 12.78
C LEU A 237 16.37 -52.72 11.70
N GLY A 238 16.74 -52.44 10.47
CA GLY A 238 15.82 -52.26 9.35
C GLY A 238 14.95 -51.00 9.42
N LEU A 239 15.25 -50.05 10.32
CA LEU A 239 14.50 -48.80 10.44
C LEU A 239 14.90 -47.80 9.37
N THR A 240 13.89 -47.16 8.76
CA THR A 240 14.08 -46.02 7.88
C THR A 240 13.70 -44.72 8.60
N LEU A 241 14.21 -43.60 8.10
CA LEU A 241 13.83 -42.28 8.62
C LEU A 241 12.31 -42.05 8.49
N ARG A 242 11.68 -42.57 7.43
CA ARG A 242 10.22 -42.52 7.23
C ARG A 242 9.48 -43.23 8.36
N ASP A 243 9.88 -44.43 8.71
CA ASP A 243 9.24 -45.24 9.76
C ASP A 243 9.35 -44.53 11.12
N LEU A 244 10.54 -43.99 11.43
CA LEU A 244 10.78 -43.18 12.61
C LEU A 244 9.87 -41.95 12.64
N ALA A 245 9.87 -41.14 11.57
CA ALA A 245 9.08 -39.92 11.50
C ALA A 245 7.57 -40.20 11.58
N GLN A 246 7.10 -41.30 10.98
CA GLN A 246 5.70 -41.71 11.04
C GLN A 246 5.30 -42.12 12.46
N GLN A 247 6.13 -42.87 13.19
CA GLN A 247 5.85 -43.27 14.58
C GLN A 247 5.83 -42.03 15.50
N VAL A 248 6.83 -41.16 15.40
CA VAL A 248 6.86 -39.91 16.17
C VAL A 248 5.62 -39.06 15.86
N ARG A 249 5.28 -38.87 14.60
CA ARG A 249 4.08 -38.10 14.20
C ARG A 249 2.80 -38.72 14.76
N SER A 250 2.64 -40.05 14.66
CA SER A 250 1.44 -40.74 15.16
C SER A 250 1.28 -40.62 16.67
N SER A 251 2.38 -40.62 17.42
CA SER A 251 2.38 -40.46 18.88
C SER A 251 2.05 -39.03 19.31
N PHE A 252 2.67 -38.03 18.71
CA PHE A 252 2.52 -36.63 19.14
C PHE A 252 1.35 -35.92 18.44
N TYR A 253 1.23 -36.00 17.13
CA TYR A 253 0.12 -35.39 16.39
C TYR A 253 -1.13 -36.25 16.43
N GLY A 254 -0.95 -37.56 16.28
CA GLY A 254 -1.99 -38.55 16.23
C GLY A 254 -2.16 -39.20 14.87
N SER A 255 -2.77 -40.36 14.89
CA SER A 255 -3.22 -41.11 13.72
C SER A 255 -4.74 -41.13 13.68
N GLU A 256 -5.34 -40.83 12.56
CA GLU A 256 -6.79 -40.90 12.34
C GLU A 256 -7.17 -42.41 12.25
N ALA A 257 -7.84 -42.90 13.26
CA ALA A 257 -8.31 -44.30 13.29
C ALA A 257 -9.61 -44.49 12.53
N GLN A 258 -10.50 -43.50 12.61
CA GLN A 258 -11.81 -43.54 11.96
C GLN A 258 -12.34 -42.11 11.74
N ARG A 259 -13.17 -41.96 10.71
CA ARG A 259 -13.95 -40.76 10.44
C ARG A 259 -15.42 -41.15 10.35
N VAL A 260 -16.24 -40.48 11.12
CA VAL A 260 -17.69 -40.76 11.19
C VAL A 260 -18.47 -39.48 10.97
N GLN A 261 -19.31 -39.48 9.97
CA GLN A 261 -20.25 -38.39 9.77
C GLN A 261 -21.50 -38.55 10.63
N ARG A 262 -21.81 -37.52 11.43
CA ARG A 262 -23.03 -37.46 12.23
C ARG A 262 -23.80 -36.19 11.92
N GLY A 263 -24.84 -36.32 11.13
CA GLY A 263 -25.59 -35.16 10.63
C GLY A 263 -24.72 -34.29 9.72
N GLN A 264 -24.47 -33.05 10.13
CA GLN A 264 -23.59 -32.10 9.40
C GLN A 264 -22.15 -32.14 9.91
N ASP A 265 -21.85 -32.85 10.97
CA ASP A 265 -20.53 -32.89 11.61
C ASP A 265 -19.67 -34.04 11.09
N ASP A 266 -18.41 -33.75 10.76
CA ASP A 266 -17.37 -34.71 10.38
C ASP A 266 -16.49 -35.01 11.59
N ILE A 267 -16.80 -36.12 12.32
CA ILE A 267 -16.14 -36.51 13.57
C ILE A 267 -14.94 -37.35 13.23
N ARG A 268 -13.74 -36.90 13.63
CA ARG A 268 -12.48 -37.60 13.48
C ARG A 268 -12.09 -38.28 14.81
N VAL A 269 -11.87 -39.54 14.76
CA VAL A 269 -11.35 -40.31 15.91
C VAL A 269 -9.82 -40.35 15.78
N MET A 270 -9.13 -39.62 16.66
CA MET A 270 -7.68 -39.52 16.67
C MET A 270 -7.09 -40.31 17.82
N VAL A 271 -6.12 -41.16 17.52
CA VAL A 271 -5.32 -41.88 18.52
C VAL A 271 -3.95 -41.20 18.62
N ARG A 272 -3.59 -40.80 19.84
CA ARG A 272 -2.33 -40.08 20.13
C ARG A 272 -1.99 -40.20 21.62
N PHE A 273 -0.77 -39.83 22.00
CA PHE A 273 -0.37 -39.73 23.38
C PHE A 273 -1.24 -38.75 24.18
N PRO A 274 -1.44 -38.94 25.48
CA PRO A 274 -2.13 -37.99 26.32
C PRO A 274 -1.44 -36.64 26.32
N GLU A 275 -2.18 -35.61 26.64
CA GLU A 275 -1.70 -34.22 26.52
C GLU A 275 -0.47 -33.94 27.37
N SER A 276 -0.38 -34.54 28.55
CA SER A 276 0.78 -34.45 29.46
C SER A 276 2.07 -34.94 28.82
N GLU A 277 2.00 -36.02 28.03
CA GLU A 277 3.16 -36.61 27.35
C GLU A 277 3.56 -35.87 26.07
N ARG A 278 2.64 -35.11 25.46
CA ARG A 278 2.90 -34.36 24.24
C ARG A 278 3.48 -32.95 24.46
N LYS A 279 3.52 -32.45 25.70
CA LYS A 279 3.97 -31.10 26.07
C LYS A 279 5.48 -30.99 26.31
N SER A 280 6.19 -32.10 26.45
CA SER A 280 7.63 -32.11 26.70
C SER A 280 8.41 -32.83 25.61
N LEU A 281 9.52 -32.21 25.17
CA LEU A 281 10.46 -32.85 24.25
C LEU A 281 11.20 -34.03 24.91
N GLY A 282 11.35 -34.05 26.23
CA GLY A 282 11.92 -35.19 26.95
C GLY A 282 11.15 -36.49 26.73
N ASN A 283 9.82 -36.39 26.55
CA ASN A 283 9.00 -37.56 26.27
C ASN A 283 9.25 -38.14 24.85
N LEU A 284 9.89 -37.38 23.95
CA LEU A 284 10.35 -37.88 22.66
C LEU A 284 11.59 -38.78 22.84
N GLU A 285 12.50 -38.45 23.75
CA GLU A 285 13.69 -39.25 24.04
C GLU A 285 13.32 -40.57 24.70
N ASP A 286 12.32 -40.54 25.58
CA ASP A 286 11.87 -41.70 26.34
C ASP A 286 10.90 -42.62 25.56
N MET A 287 10.45 -42.22 24.37
CA MET A 287 9.54 -43.05 23.59
C MET A 287 10.23 -44.30 23.03
N TYR A 288 9.45 -45.37 22.87
CA TYR A 288 9.91 -46.60 22.22
C TYR A 288 9.52 -46.62 20.74
N ILE A 289 10.50 -46.95 19.89
CA ILE A 289 10.33 -47.11 18.45
C ILE A 289 10.19 -48.59 18.12
N ARG A 290 9.17 -48.94 17.34
CA ARG A 290 8.94 -50.32 16.90
C ARG A 290 9.74 -50.61 15.62
N THR A 291 10.56 -51.63 15.64
CA THR A 291 11.30 -52.14 14.47
C THR A 291 10.37 -52.96 13.55
N PRO A 292 10.73 -53.17 12.28
CA PRO A 292 9.96 -54.02 11.36
C PRO A 292 9.73 -55.44 11.87
N ASP A 293 10.68 -55.95 12.66
CA ASP A 293 10.59 -57.29 13.31
C ASP A 293 9.66 -57.35 14.54
N GLY A 294 9.06 -56.20 14.91
CA GLY A 294 8.14 -56.06 16.03
C GLY A 294 8.78 -55.78 17.39
N ASN A 295 10.11 -55.71 17.47
CA ASN A 295 10.83 -55.36 18.69
C ASN A 295 10.66 -53.86 19.01
N GLN A 296 10.77 -53.51 20.30
CA GLN A 296 10.74 -52.13 20.76
C GLN A 296 12.11 -51.70 21.23
N VAL A 297 12.61 -50.57 20.71
CA VAL A 297 13.90 -49.99 21.07
C VAL A 297 13.71 -48.55 21.52
N PRO A 298 14.46 -48.05 22.52
CA PRO A 298 14.35 -46.66 22.92
C PRO A 298 14.74 -45.71 21.78
N PHE A 299 14.06 -44.56 21.67
CA PHE A 299 14.33 -43.57 20.64
C PHE A 299 15.80 -43.15 20.60
N TYR A 300 16.41 -42.84 21.76
CA TYR A 300 17.80 -42.38 21.87
C TYR A 300 18.84 -43.40 21.35
N SER A 301 18.48 -44.71 21.25
CA SER A 301 19.37 -45.74 20.71
C SER A 301 19.37 -45.83 19.18
N VAL A 302 18.37 -45.24 18.52
CA VAL A 302 18.17 -45.34 17.06
C VAL A 302 18.14 -44.00 16.36
N ALA A 303 17.92 -42.90 17.12
CA ALA A 303 17.76 -41.58 16.56
C ALA A 303 18.24 -40.47 17.50
N ARG A 304 18.49 -39.34 16.96
CA ARG A 304 18.63 -38.07 17.66
C ARG A 304 17.76 -37.02 16.98
N PHE A 305 17.48 -35.94 17.68
CA PHE A 305 16.76 -34.81 17.12
C PHE A 305 17.47 -33.49 17.42
N GLU A 306 17.30 -32.55 16.50
CA GLU A 306 17.70 -31.16 16.70
C GLU A 306 16.48 -30.27 16.55
N VAL A 307 16.35 -29.26 17.44
CA VAL A 307 15.32 -28.28 17.34
C VAL A 307 15.84 -27.14 16.49
N SER A 308 15.28 -26.98 15.31
CA SER A 308 15.59 -25.89 14.41
C SER A 308 14.34 -25.03 14.13
N ARG A 309 14.53 -23.89 13.47
CA ARG A 309 13.40 -23.12 12.96
C ARG A 309 13.42 -23.17 11.45
N GLY A 310 12.38 -23.71 10.86
CA GLY A 310 12.15 -23.67 9.42
C GLY A 310 11.78 -22.27 8.96
N TYR A 311 11.59 -22.09 7.66
CA TYR A 311 11.02 -20.88 7.09
C TYR A 311 9.51 -21.05 6.92
N SER A 312 8.70 -20.13 7.48
CA SER A 312 7.25 -20.21 7.38
C SER A 312 6.74 -19.89 5.96
N ARG A 313 7.45 -19.02 5.29
CA ARG A 313 7.14 -18.61 3.91
C ARG A 313 8.42 -18.31 3.14
N ILE A 314 8.45 -18.72 1.90
CA ILE A 314 9.50 -18.37 0.94
C ILE A 314 8.83 -17.65 -0.21
N ASN A 315 9.05 -16.33 -0.27
CA ASN A 315 8.60 -15.53 -1.40
C ASN A 315 9.65 -15.60 -2.52
N ARG A 316 9.18 -15.64 -3.77
CA ARG A 316 10.04 -15.60 -4.95
C ARG A 316 9.47 -14.63 -5.96
N LYS A 317 10.36 -13.84 -6.59
CA LYS A 317 10.06 -12.98 -7.73
C LYS A 317 11.06 -13.37 -8.84
N ASP A 318 10.56 -13.65 -10.03
CA ASP A 318 11.37 -14.08 -11.19
C ASP A 318 12.32 -15.25 -10.90
N GLY A 319 11.85 -16.22 -10.09
CA GLY A 319 12.61 -17.41 -9.69
C GLY A 319 13.59 -17.21 -8.55
N ARG A 320 14.00 -15.98 -8.21
CA ARG A 320 14.92 -15.65 -7.11
C ARG A 320 14.16 -15.46 -5.80
N ARG A 321 14.80 -15.74 -4.66
CA ARG A 321 14.21 -15.46 -3.35
C ARG A 321 14.06 -13.96 -3.14
N GLN A 322 12.94 -13.57 -2.57
CA GLN A 322 12.61 -12.19 -2.24
C GLN A 322 12.41 -12.03 -0.73
N VAL A 323 13.05 -11.01 -0.18
CA VAL A 323 12.78 -10.50 1.17
C VAL A 323 12.30 -9.07 1.04
N VAL A 324 11.15 -8.79 1.64
CA VAL A 324 10.55 -7.47 1.64
C VAL A 324 10.83 -6.81 2.98
N VAL A 325 11.43 -5.63 2.97
CA VAL A 325 11.60 -4.77 4.14
C VAL A 325 10.62 -3.62 4.02
N SER A 326 9.75 -3.45 5.00
CA SER A 326 8.72 -2.42 5.00
C SER A 326 8.75 -1.57 6.26
N ALA A 327 8.34 -0.32 6.14
CA ALA A 327 8.21 0.61 7.25
C ALA A 327 7.04 1.55 7.04
N ASP A 328 6.49 2.05 8.14
CA ASP A 328 5.50 3.13 8.14
C ASP A 328 6.17 4.48 8.42
N VAL A 329 5.48 5.57 8.07
CA VAL A 329 6.02 6.94 8.17
C VAL A 329 5.01 7.88 8.79
N ASN A 330 5.47 8.66 9.75
CA ASN A 330 4.69 9.80 10.21
C ASN A 330 4.84 10.97 9.22
N ARG A 331 3.86 11.11 8.34
CA ARG A 331 3.84 12.11 7.25
C ARG A 331 3.83 13.56 7.74
N SER A 332 3.59 13.81 9.03
CA SER A 332 3.74 15.15 9.62
C SER A 332 5.20 15.51 9.95
N ILE A 333 6.09 14.53 9.98
CA ILE A 333 7.52 14.69 10.31
C ILE A 333 8.37 14.57 9.06
N VAL A 334 8.14 13.54 8.25
CA VAL A 334 8.93 13.24 7.04
C VAL A 334 8.03 12.60 5.98
N SER A 335 8.28 12.90 4.70
CA SER A 335 7.55 12.24 3.62
C SER A 335 8.21 10.92 3.21
N PRO A 336 7.41 9.91 2.75
CA PRO A 336 7.97 8.68 2.19
C PRO A 336 8.93 8.93 1.03
N GLU A 337 8.67 9.97 0.24
CA GLU A 337 9.48 10.37 -0.90
C GLU A 337 10.87 10.87 -0.49
N GLU A 338 10.94 11.69 0.58
CA GLU A 338 12.22 12.18 1.12
C GLU A 338 13.08 11.03 1.62
N VAL A 339 12.49 10.10 2.38
CA VAL A 339 13.19 8.91 2.87
C VAL A 339 13.66 8.05 1.71
N SER A 340 12.78 7.77 0.73
CA SER A 340 13.12 6.96 -0.44
C SER A 340 14.18 7.61 -1.33
N ALA A 341 14.16 8.95 -1.45
CA ALA A 341 15.18 9.69 -2.18
C ALA A 341 16.55 9.62 -1.49
N ALA A 342 16.59 9.82 -0.17
CA ALA A 342 17.81 9.71 0.62
C ALA A 342 18.41 8.29 0.54
N ILE A 343 17.58 7.27 0.71
CA ILE A 343 18.01 5.87 0.59
C ILE A 343 18.56 5.58 -0.79
N ARG A 344 17.89 6.01 -1.85
CA ARG A 344 18.33 5.80 -3.24
C ARG A 344 19.65 6.47 -3.53
N THR A 345 19.87 7.69 -3.01
CA THR A 345 21.07 8.49 -3.29
C THR A 345 22.26 8.02 -2.46
N ASP A 346 22.03 7.77 -1.18
CA ASP A 346 23.14 7.56 -0.22
C ASP A 346 23.34 6.08 0.08
N LEU A 347 22.28 5.33 0.29
CA LEU A 347 22.34 3.96 0.77
C LEU A 347 22.48 2.93 -0.36
N VAL A 348 21.68 3.02 -1.42
CA VAL A 348 21.63 2.00 -2.49
C VAL A 348 23.01 1.80 -3.16
N PRO A 349 23.81 2.84 -3.44
CA PRO A 349 25.15 2.66 -4.02
C PRO A 349 26.12 1.91 -3.09
N GLU A 350 26.09 2.19 -1.78
CA GLU A 350 26.90 1.47 -0.79
C GLU A 350 26.42 0.03 -0.61
N PHE A 351 25.12 -0.16 -0.58
CA PHE A 351 24.47 -1.44 -0.41
C PHE A 351 24.81 -2.39 -1.57
N ARG A 352 24.76 -1.91 -2.82
CA ARG A 352 25.16 -2.68 -4.00
C ARG A 352 26.65 -3.09 -4.00
N LYS A 353 27.51 -2.28 -3.38
CA LYS A 353 28.93 -2.63 -3.21
C LYS A 353 29.11 -3.74 -2.17
N ARG A 354 28.31 -3.70 -1.09
CA ARG A 354 28.38 -4.67 0.01
C ARG A 354 27.69 -5.99 -0.33
N TYR A 355 26.61 -5.93 -1.10
CA TYR A 355 25.78 -7.07 -1.49
C TYR A 355 25.60 -7.14 -3.01
N PRO A 356 26.65 -7.50 -3.75
CA PRO A 356 26.64 -7.42 -5.23
C PRO A 356 25.66 -8.42 -5.88
N ASN A 357 25.27 -9.50 -5.17
CA ASN A 357 24.36 -10.51 -5.67
C ASN A 357 22.89 -10.25 -5.29
N ILE A 358 22.62 -9.13 -4.60
CA ILE A 358 21.27 -8.76 -4.20
C ILE A 358 20.81 -7.58 -5.04
N ASP A 359 19.69 -7.76 -5.73
CA ASP A 359 18.97 -6.68 -6.39
C ASP A 359 18.03 -6.02 -5.41
N ILE A 360 18.04 -4.67 -5.42
CA ILE A 360 17.17 -3.85 -4.61
C ILE A 360 16.18 -3.15 -5.52
N GLU A 361 14.92 -3.39 -5.29
CA GLU A 361 13.80 -2.76 -5.98
C GLU A 361 12.91 -2.00 -4.99
N LEU A 362 12.27 -0.95 -5.46
CA LEU A 362 11.22 -0.28 -4.70
C LEU A 362 9.95 -1.13 -4.77
N GLY A 363 9.22 -1.18 -3.67
CA GLY A 363 7.93 -1.84 -3.56
C GLY A 363 6.87 -0.93 -2.93
N GLY A 364 5.70 -1.51 -2.66
CA GLY A 364 4.61 -0.84 -1.96
C GLY A 364 4.09 0.40 -2.67
N GLU A 365 3.76 1.44 -1.91
CA GLU A 365 3.18 2.69 -2.44
C GLU A 365 4.08 3.35 -3.50
N GLN A 366 5.40 3.21 -3.39
CA GLN A 366 6.34 3.84 -4.33
C GLN A 366 6.38 3.12 -5.69
N GLU A 367 6.25 1.81 -5.71
CA GLU A 367 6.14 1.00 -6.95
C GLU A 367 4.83 1.32 -7.67
N GLU A 368 3.70 1.24 -6.95
CA GLU A 368 2.37 1.57 -7.46
C GLU A 368 2.31 2.98 -8.05
N ARG A 369 2.93 3.95 -7.36
CA ARG A 369 3.04 5.32 -7.84
C ARG A 369 3.84 5.42 -9.13
N ALA A 370 4.99 4.76 -9.20
CA ALA A 370 5.84 4.80 -10.39
C ALA A 370 5.13 4.19 -11.61
N GLU A 371 4.45 3.06 -11.42
CA GLU A 371 3.67 2.39 -12.46
C GLU A 371 2.49 3.26 -12.91
N ALA A 372 1.72 3.81 -11.98
CA ALA A 372 0.57 4.65 -12.29
C ALA A 372 0.96 5.93 -13.04
N LEU A 373 2.04 6.61 -12.59
CA LEU A 373 2.55 7.80 -13.26
C LEU A 373 3.14 7.47 -14.64
N GLY A 374 3.83 6.33 -14.77
CA GLY A 374 4.32 5.83 -16.05
C GLY A 374 3.18 5.53 -17.02
N GLY A 375 2.14 4.85 -16.56
CA GLY A 375 0.92 4.57 -17.34
C GLY A 375 0.19 5.85 -17.74
N LEU A 376 0.06 6.82 -16.83
CA LEU A 376 -0.56 8.12 -17.10
C LEU A 376 0.23 8.91 -18.16
N ALA A 377 1.56 8.94 -18.06
CA ALA A 377 2.41 9.63 -19.03
C ALA A 377 2.27 9.03 -20.43
N LEU A 378 2.32 7.71 -20.53
CA LEU A 378 2.15 7.00 -21.80
C LEU A 378 0.72 7.21 -22.37
N GLY A 379 -0.30 7.05 -21.53
CA GLY A 379 -1.70 7.29 -21.91
C GLY A 379 -1.94 8.74 -22.35
N SER A 380 -1.32 9.71 -21.68
CA SER A 380 -1.39 11.13 -22.06
C SER A 380 -0.74 11.38 -23.43
N LEU A 381 0.41 10.77 -23.70
CA LEU A 381 1.08 10.86 -25.00
C LEU A 381 0.20 10.31 -26.14
N PHE A 382 -0.39 9.12 -25.94
CA PHE A 382 -1.33 8.56 -26.92
C PHE A 382 -2.56 9.44 -27.11
N SER A 383 -3.11 9.99 -26.03
CA SER A 383 -4.24 10.91 -26.09
C SER A 383 -3.91 12.16 -26.92
N LEU A 384 -2.72 12.76 -26.73
CA LEU A 384 -2.27 13.91 -27.51
C LEU A 384 -2.13 13.57 -29.00
N VAL A 385 -1.61 12.39 -29.35
CA VAL A 385 -1.51 11.95 -30.74
C VAL A 385 -2.89 11.77 -31.38
N ILE A 386 -3.84 11.17 -30.65
CA ILE A 386 -5.22 11.02 -31.13
C ILE A 386 -5.90 12.37 -31.27
N ILE A 387 -5.76 13.28 -30.31
CA ILE A 387 -6.30 14.65 -30.38
C ILE A 387 -5.74 15.36 -31.62
N TYR A 388 -4.43 15.27 -31.84
CA TYR A 388 -3.80 15.86 -33.04
C TYR A 388 -4.43 15.31 -34.32
N GLY A 389 -4.58 14.00 -34.46
CA GLY A 389 -5.21 13.38 -35.64
C GLY A 389 -6.65 13.85 -35.86
N LEU A 390 -7.45 13.87 -34.77
CA LEU A 390 -8.84 14.32 -34.80
C LEU A 390 -8.98 15.80 -35.19
N LEU A 391 -8.02 16.64 -34.81
CA LEU A 391 -8.00 18.05 -35.22
C LEU A 391 -7.51 18.27 -36.64
N ALA A 392 -6.53 17.47 -37.11
CA ALA A 392 -5.94 17.63 -38.45
C ALA A 392 -6.94 17.39 -39.57
N ILE A 393 -7.87 16.45 -39.38
CA ILE A 393 -8.89 16.06 -40.37
C ILE A 393 -9.85 17.23 -40.68
N PRO A 394 -10.58 17.81 -39.72
CA PRO A 394 -11.52 18.89 -40.00
C PRO A 394 -10.83 20.20 -40.42
N LEU A 395 -9.66 20.49 -39.83
CA LEU A 395 -8.93 21.73 -40.13
C LEU A 395 -8.16 21.66 -41.48
N ARG A 396 -8.00 20.46 -42.04
CA ARG A 396 -7.20 20.21 -43.26
C ARG A 396 -5.83 20.91 -43.24
N SER A 397 -5.17 20.86 -42.07
CA SER A 397 -3.92 21.54 -41.81
C SER A 397 -3.11 20.76 -40.78
N TYR A 398 -1.80 20.69 -40.96
CA TYR A 398 -0.88 20.05 -39.98
C TYR A 398 -0.39 21.04 -38.89
N LEU A 399 -0.43 22.36 -39.17
CA LEU A 399 0.06 23.36 -38.21
C LEU A 399 -1.04 23.88 -37.26
N GLN A 400 -2.28 24.02 -37.74
CA GLN A 400 -3.37 24.51 -36.90
C GLN A 400 -3.67 23.64 -35.68
N PRO A 401 -3.64 22.27 -35.74
CA PRO A 401 -3.75 21.45 -34.58
C PRO A 401 -2.69 21.72 -33.50
N LEU A 402 -1.44 21.93 -33.90
CA LEU A 402 -0.35 22.26 -32.97
C LEU A 402 -0.58 23.60 -32.26
N VAL A 403 -1.10 24.60 -32.99
CA VAL A 403 -1.48 25.89 -32.38
C VAL A 403 -2.60 25.71 -31.36
N ILE A 404 -3.65 24.95 -31.70
CA ILE A 404 -4.74 24.65 -30.76
C ILE A 404 -4.21 23.89 -29.53
N MET A 405 -3.41 22.87 -29.75
CA MET A 405 -2.85 22.06 -28.66
C MET A 405 -1.87 22.84 -27.78
N SER A 406 -1.24 23.91 -28.28
CA SER A 406 -0.34 24.76 -27.47
C SER A 406 -1.04 25.43 -26.29
N VAL A 407 -2.38 25.44 -26.26
CA VAL A 407 -3.17 25.96 -25.15
C VAL A 407 -3.31 24.97 -23.99
N ILE A 408 -3.12 23.66 -24.22
CA ILE A 408 -3.27 22.62 -23.22
C ILE A 408 -2.46 22.90 -21.93
N PRO A 409 -1.17 23.27 -21.97
CA PRO A 409 -0.39 23.56 -20.77
C PRO A 409 -1.00 24.66 -19.88
N PHE A 410 -1.73 25.61 -20.47
CA PHE A 410 -2.38 26.71 -19.73
C PHE A 410 -3.59 26.21 -18.92
N GLY A 411 -4.24 25.13 -19.33
CA GLY A 411 -5.24 24.45 -18.51
C GLY A 411 -4.64 23.93 -17.21
N ALA A 412 -3.45 23.34 -17.29
CA ALA A 412 -2.74 22.85 -16.10
C ALA A 412 -2.35 23.99 -15.14
N VAL A 413 -2.03 25.19 -15.64
CA VAL A 413 -1.72 26.35 -14.79
C VAL A 413 -2.88 26.66 -13.85
N GLY A 414 -4.12 26.67 -14.35
CA GLY A 414 -5.30 26.90 -13.52
C GLY A 414 -5.46 25.89 -12.41
N ALA A 415 -5.22 24.60 -12.70
CA ALA A 415 -5.28 23.54 -11.72
C ALA A 415 -4.18 23.69 -10.65
N ILE A 416 -2.93 23.93 -11.05
CA ILE A 416 -1.79 24.09 -10.13
C ILE A 416 -2.00 25.29 -9.20
N VAL A 417 -2.37 26.44 -9.76
CA VAL A 417 -2.63 27.66 -8.98
C VAL A 417 -3.82 27.47 -8.06
N GLY A 418 -4.88 26.80 -8.51
CA GLY A 418 -6.06 26.50 -7.70
C GLY A 418 -5.71 25.66 -6.47
N HIS A 419 -4.95 24.56 -6.63
CA HIS A 419 -4.50 23.72 -5.52
C HIS A 419 -3.61 24.53 -4.56
N PHE A 420 -2.69 25.32 -5.08
CA PHE A 420 -1.83 26.17 -4.27
C PHE A 420 -2.62 27.20 -3.44
N LEU A 421 -3.61 27.86 -4.02
CA LEU A 421 -4.42 28.87 -3.32
C LEU A 421 -5.34 28.25 -2.25
N LEU A 422 -5.83 27.04 -2.50
CA LEU A 422 -6.67 26.30 -1.55
C LEU A 422 -5.85 25.51 -0.51
N ASN A 423 -4.52 25.55 -0.62
CA ASN A 423 -3.60 24.77 0.22
C ASN A 423 -3.88 23.26 0.16
N GLU A 424 -4.29 22.79 -1.02
CA GLU A 424 -4.55 21.38 -1.30
C GLU A 424 -3.38 20.74 -2.04
N GLN A 425 -3.15 19.46 -1.78
CA GLN A 425 -2.08 18.71 -2.46
C GLN A 425 -2.51 18.33 -3.89
N LEU A 426 -1.57 18.43 -4.84
CA LEU A 426 -1.75 17.81 -6.15
C LEU A 426 -1.71 16.30 -6.01
N MET A 427 -2.77 15.62 -6.45
CA MET A 427 -2.89 14.17 -6.33
C MET A 427 -2.95 13.51 -7.71
N PHE A 428 -2.83 12.18 -7.74
CA PHE A 428 -3.00 11.40 -8.96
C PHE A 428 -4.32 11.72 -9.67
N PHE A 429 -5.42 11.87 -8.94
CA PHE A 429 -6.72 12.28 -9.51
C PHE A 429 -6.70 13.70 -10.07
N SER A 430 -5.92 14.60 -9.49
CA SER A 430 -5.72 15.94 -10.05
C SER A 430 -5.02 15.88 -11.42
N ALA A 431 -4.02 15.01 -11.54
CA ALA A 431 -3.32 14.78 -12.81
C ALA A 431 -4.26 14.19 -13.88
N LEU A 432 -5.11 13.21 -13.52
CA LEU A 432 -6.17 12.71 -14.41
C LEU A 432 -7.14 13.83 -14.82
N GLY A 433 -7.54 14.69 -13.88
CA GLY A 433 -8.38 15.86 -14.15
C GLY A 433 -7.73 16.82 -15.13
N ILE A 434 -6.42 17.07 -15.04
CA ILE A 434 -5.66 17.92 -15.99
C ILE A 434 -5.67 17.29 -17.39
N VAL A 435 -5.50 15.97 -17.50
CA VAL A 435 -5.58 15.26 -18.79
C VAL A 435 -6.98 15.42 -19.40
N ALA A 436 -8.04 15.21 -18.60
CA ALA A 436 -9.41 15.41 -19.07
C ALA A 436 -9.70 16.87 -19.47
N LEU A 437 -9.20 17.84 -18.70
CA LEU A 437 -9.32 19.27 -18.99
C LEU A 437 -8.69 19.65 -20.34
N SER A 438 -7.61 18.95 -20.76
CA SER A 438 -6.99 19.19 -22.05
C SER A 438 -7.97 19.02 -23.20
N GLY A 439 -8.87 18.04 -23.15
CA GLY A 439 -9.92 17.84 -24.14
C GLY A 439 -10.94 18.98 -24.19
N VAL A 440 -11.33 19.53 -23.04
CA VAL A 440 -12.27 20.66 -22.95
C VAL A 440 -11.65 21.92 -23.53
N VAL A 441 -10.40 22.22 -23.19
CA VAL A 441 -9.65 23.39 -23.66
C VAL A 441 -9.45 23.32 -25.17
N VAL A 442 -9.10 22.15 -25.69
CA VAL A 442 -8.93 21.93 -27.14
C VAL A 442 -10.25 22.13 -27.89
N ASN A 443 -11.36 21.61 -27.36
CA ASN A 443 -12.66 21.76 -27.98
C ASN A 443 -13.09 23.23 -28.12
N ALA A 444 -12.95 24.02 -27.05
CA ALA A 444 -13.24 25.44 -27.10
C ALA A 444 -12.36 26.17 -28.13
N SER A 445 -11.07 25.83 -28.16
CA SER A 445 -10.12 26.44 -29.12
C SER A 445 -10.39 26.02 -30.56
N LEU A 446 -10.83 24.79 -30.80
CA LEU A 446 -11.23 24.29 -32.14
C LEU A 446 -12.39 25.09 -32.70
N VAL A 447 -13.45 25.29 -31.90
CA VAL A 447 -14.64 26.04 -32.31
C VAL A 447 -14.25 27.48 -32.72
N LEU A 448 -13.39 28.12 -31.95
CA LEU A 448 -12.91 29.48 -32.23
C LEU A 448 -12.10 29.53 -33.52
N VAL A 449 -11.16 28.61 -33.70
CA VAL A 449 -10.29 28.56 -34.89
C VAL A 449 -11.10 28.20 -36.15
N ASP A 450 -12.02 27.26 -36.06
CA ASP A 450 -12.87 26.89 -37.21
C ASP A 450 -13.77 28.03 -37.63
N TYR A 451 -14.41 28.72 -36.68
CA TYR A 451 -15.23 29.90 -36.96
C TYR A 451 -14.41 31.03 -37.62
N ALA A 452 -13.25 31.35 -37.07
CA ALA A 452 -12.34 32.33 -37.62
C ALA A 452 -11.89 31.97 -39.05
N ASN A 453 -11.57 30.70 -39.31
CA ASN A 453 -11.22 30.22 -40.65
C ASN A 453 -12.37 30.33 -41.65
N ARG A 454 -13.60 30.05 -41.22
CA ARG A 454 -14.81 30.22 -42.08
C ARG A 454 -15.02 31.67 -42.45
N LYS A 455 -14.95 32.60 -41.48
CA LYS A 455 -15.08 34.04 -41.72
C LYS A 455 -13.99 34.59 -42.63
N ARG A 456 -12.78 34.09 -42.48
CA ARG A 456 -11.67 34.44 -43.38
C ARG A 456 -11.91 33.99 -44.82
N ARG A 457 -12.50 32.81 -45.03
CA ARG A 457 -12.88 32.31 -46.36
C ARG A 457 -14.00 33.18 -47.00
N GLU A 458 -14.85 33.78 -46.18
CA GLU A 458 -15.87 34.74 -46.59
C GLU A 458 -15.28 36.14 -46.94
N GLY A 459 -13.94 36.32 -46.82
CA GLY A 459 -13.24 37.58 -47.21
C GLY A 459 -12.97 38.53 -46.06
N MET A 460 -13.28 38.15 -44.81
CA MET A 460 -13.04 39.00 -43.64
C MET A 460 -11.54 39.09 -43.31
N HIS A 461 -11.08 40.26 -42.83
CA HIS A 461 -9.71 40.41 -42.38
C HIS A 461 -9.46 39.56 -41.12
N MET A 462 -8.25 39.01 -40.99
CA MET A 462 -7.94 38.02 -39.95
C MET A 462 -8.22 38.48 -38.51
N VAL A 463 -7.90 39.74 -38.20
CA VAL A 463 -8.12 40.30 -36.85
C VAL A 463 -9.62 40.42 -36.55
N ASP A 464 -10.39 40.88 -37.54
CA ASP A 464 -11.84 41.03 -37.37
C ASP A 464 -12.56 39.67 -37.29
N ALA A 465 -12.09 38.69 -38.05
CA ALA A 465 -12.59 37.31 -37.97
C ALA A 465 -12.33 36.67 -36.58
N ILE A 466 -11.18 36.91 -35.97
CA ILE A 466 -10.88 36.46 -34.61
C ILE A 466 -11.76 37.20 -33.59
N LEU A 467 -11.92 38.52 -33.72
CA LEU A 467 -12.77 39.30 -32.82
C LEU A 467 -14.23 38.86 -32.89
N GLU A 468 -14.76 38.58 -34.09
CA GLU A 468 -16.12 38.05 -34.24
C GLU A 468 -16.26 36.63 -33.71
N ALA A 469 -15.22 35.79 -33.82
CA ALA A 469 -15.22 34.45 -33.26
C ALA A 469 -15.24 34.43 -31.72
N THR A 470 -14.82 35.52 -31.06
CA THR A 470 -14.77 35.66 -29.60
C THR A 470 -15.97 36.40 -29.01
N SER A 471 -16.84 36.96 -29.84
CA SER A 471 -18.05 37.67 -29.41
C SER A 471 -19.24 36.74 -29.21
#